data_717e60d5dca337fa4b5db2ebb027fc3b
#
_entry.id   717e60d5dca337fa4b5db2ebb027fc3b
#
_cell.length_a   1.000
_cell.length_b   1.000
_cell.length_c   1.000
_cell.angle_alpha   90.00
_cell.angle_beta   90.00
_cell.angle_gamma   90.00
#
_symmetry.space_group_name_H-M   'P 1'
#
loop_
_entity.id
_entity.type
_entity.pdbx_description
1 polymer ?
#
loop_
_entity_poly.entity_id
_entity_poly.type
_entity_poly.pdbx_seq_one_letter_code
_entity_poly.pdbx_strand_id
1 'polypeptide(L)'
;MYIPRRIEDEIQKYLQIFPIVAILGPRQCGKSTVVKRMISKSQHGIYLDLQNQEDLNKLMDPRLFFKAHEEKVICLDEIQLVPELFGSLRSIVDENRQNGRFILLGSASRDLIQKSSESLAGRIGFLNLTPFLMNEVPETPLPIFWNRGGFPNSLLAENDEFSTIWRENYIKTYVERDIPQLGIDIPGLKLRRFLTICAHNHGQTLNLSKLASSMDLTHPTIRKYIDIFEQTFVLRSIPPYELNVKKRLVKAPKIYVRDNGILHQLLRIEHMEALFGHPIFGASWEGLVIEQLLANFNCPAYFYRTATGDEIDLVLELNNKVIAIECKASSSPQLTKGSYRALELINPDFTFIVSPINSAMYQLQETLFVGNIPSTLQKLASLS
;
A
#
# COMPACT_ATOMS: atom_id res chain seq x y z
N MET A 1 13.46 7.24 18.50
CA MET A 1 12.41 6.50 19.24
C MET A 1 11.76 5.52 18.27
N TYR A 2 11.43 4.27 18.65
CA TYR A 2 10.71 3.32 17.80
C TYR A 2 9.21 3.52 17.95
N ILE A 3 8.50 3.56 16.84
CA ILE A 3 7.04 3.60 16.80
C ILE A 3 6.54 2.18 16.51
N PRO A 4 5.78 1.55 17.41
CA PRO A 4 5.22 0.21 17.19
C PRO A 4 4.36 0.16 15.91
N ARG A 5 4.42 -0.98 15.21
CA ARG A 5 3.67 -1.17 13.98
C ARG A 5 2.57 -2.18 14.21
N ARG A 6 1.39 -1.91 13.68
CA ARG A 6 0.23 -2.81 13.79
C ARG A 6 0.52 -4.22 13.28
N ILE A 7 1.37 -4.35 12.28
CA ILE A 7 1.74 -5.63 11.68
C ILE A 7 2.51 -6.57 12.64
N GLU A 8 3.06 -6.06 13.75
CA GLU A 8 3.86 -6.88 14.68
C GLU A 8 3.06 -8.06 15.24
N ASP A 9 1.81 -7.85 15.62
CA ASP A 9 0.92 -8.91 16.13
C ASP A 9 0.55 -9.91 15.01
N GLU A 10 0.33 -9.42 13.80
CA GLU A 10 0.06 -10.28 12.64
C GLU A 10 1.27 -11.14 12.29
N ILE A 11 2.49 -10.59 12.35
CA ILE A 11 3.72 -11.36 12.14
C ILE A 11 3.83 -12.49 13.17
N GLN A 12 3.59 -12.21 14.45
CA GLN A 12 3.62 -13.23 15.51
C GLN A 12 2.60 -14.33 15.24
N LYS A 13 1.38 -13.99 14.87
CA LYS A 13 0.33 -14.94 14.52
C LYS A 13 0.72 -15.80 13.31
N TYR A 14 1.28 -15.20 12.26
CA TYR A 14 1.69 -15.92 11.05
C TYR A 14 2.87 -16.86 11.31
N LEU A 15 3.81 -16.48 12.15
CA LEU A 15 4.94 -17.34 12.57
C LEU A 15 4.49 -18.59 13.33
N GLN A 16 3.30 -18.58 13.94
CA GLN A 16 2.71 -19.78 14.57
C GLN A 16 2.07 -20.72 13.54
N ILE A 17 1.71 -20.24 12.35
CA ILE A 17 0.93 -20.97 11.34
C ILE A 17 1.81 -21.45 10.19
N PHE A 18 2.78 -20.63 9.76
CA PHE A 18 3.58 -20.87 8.56
C PHE A 18 5.06 -21.10 8.89
N PRO A 19 5.74 -22.04 8.22
CA PRO A 19 7.19 -22.17 8.29
C PRO A 19 7.94 -20.90 7.83
N ILE A 20 7.38 -20.21 6.84
CA ILE A 20 7.96 -19.01 6.23
C ILE A 20 6.94 -17.89 6.29
N VAL A 21 7.34 -16.70 6.73
CA VAL A 21 6.54 -15.48 6.68
C VAL A 21 7.24 -14.45 5.81
N ALA A 22 6.62 -14.04 4.71
CA ALA A 22 7.12 -12.97 3.86
C ALA A 22 6.46 -11.64 4.21
N ILE A 23 7.26 -10.64 4.52
CA ILE A 23 6.83 -9.26 4.80
C ILE A 23 7.25 -8.40 3.61
N LEU A 24 6.27 -8.00 2.82
CA LEU A 24 6.43 -7.23 1.60
C LEU A 24 6.00 -5.78 1.81
N GLY A 25 6.53 -4.87 1.01
CA GLY A 25 6.14 -3.46 1.12
C GLY A 25 7.17 -2.54 0.49
N PRO A 26 6.85 -1.26 0.27
CA PRO A 26 7.75 -0.33 -0.40
C PRO A 26 9.10 -0.23 0.34
N ARG A 27 10.13 0.19 -0.40
CA ARG A 27 11.44 0.48 0.22
C ARG A 27 11.27 1.56 1.29
N GLN A 28 12.07 1.48 2.37
CA GLN A 28 12.11 2.47 3.45
C GLN A 28 10.80 2.66 4.25
N CYS A 29 9.83 1.74 4.15
CA CYS A 29 8.62 1.75 5.00
C CYS A 29 8.84 1.17 6.40
N GLY A 30 10.04 0.62 6.69
CA GLY A 30 10.43 0.16 8.02
C GLY A 30 10.44 -1.36 8.23
N LYS A 31 10.40 -2.20 7.17
CA LYS A 31 10.43 -3.68 7.26
C LYS A 31 11.57 -4.20 8.11
N SER A 32 12.81 -3.85 7.74
CA SER A 32 14.03 -4.29 8.44
C SER A 32 14.04 -3.81 9.89
N THR A 33 13.55 -2.61 10.17
CA THR A 33 13.46 -2.04 11.51
C THR A 33 12.54 -2.86 12.42
N VAL A 34 11.34 -3.22 11.92
CA VAL A 34 10.38 -4.05 12.66
C VAL A 34 10.99 -5.40 13.00
N VAL A 35 11.55 -6.10 12.00
CA VAL A 35 12.06 -7.46 12.20
C VAL A 35 13.32 -7.49 13.04
N LYS A 36 14.26 -6.55 12.84
CA LYS A 36 15.45 -6.42 13.71
C LYS A 36 15.05 -6.24 15.18
N ARG A 37 14.03 -5.42 15.46
CA ARG A 37 13.51 -5.24 16.82
C ARG A 37 12.86 -6.53 17.37
N MET A 38 12.09 -7.25 16.56
CA MET A 38 11.49 -8.51 16.99
C MET A 38 12.56 -9.56 17.33
N ILE A 39 13.56 -9.72 16.46
CA ILE A 39 14.67 -10.64 16.66
C ILE A 39 15.49 -10.26 17.89
N SER A 40 15.80 -8.97 18.10
CA SER A 40 16.56 -8.52 19.27
C SER A 40 15.86 -8.79 20.60
N LYS A 41 14.53 -8.76 20.62
CA LYS A 41 13.74 -9.10 21.83
C LYS A 41 13.74 -10.58 22.15
N SER A 42 13.71 -11.44 21.13
CA SER A 42 13.64 -12.91 21.30
C SER A 42 14.97 -13.55 21.61
N GLN A 43 16.12 -12.88 21.37
CA GLN A 43 17.49 -13.39 21.46
C GLN A 43 17.78 -14.68 20.64
N HIS A 44 16.80 -15.17 19.86
CA HIS A 44 16.85 -16.44 19.15
C HIS A 44 16.70 -16.26 17.62
N GLY A 45 17.20 -15.16 17.08
CA GLY A 45 17.10 -14.89 15.65
C GLY A 45 18.43 -14.50 14.99
N ILE A 46 18.51 -14.79 13.69
CA ILE A 46 19.61 -14.37 12.82
C ILE A 46 19.00 -13.46 11.75
N TYR A 47 19.63 -12.31 11.54
CA TYR A 47 19.28 -11.40 10.46
C TYR A 47 20.40 -11.35 9.44
N LEU A 48 20.08 -11.63 8.17
CA LEU A 48 21.01 -11.58 7.04
C LEU A 48 20.49 -10.57 6.01
N ASP A 49 21.33 -9.62 5.65
CA ASP A 49 21.09 -8.66 4.58
C ASP A 49 21.72 -9.17 3.29
N LEU A 50 20.89 -9.58 2.33
CA LEU A 50 21.36 -10.14 1.07
C LEU A 50 21.95 -9.07 0.11
N GLN A 51 22.04 -7.80 0.51
CA GLN A 51 22.88 -6.79 -0.13
C GLN A 51 24.32 -6.80 0.42
N ASN A 52 24.54 -7.41 1.59
CA ASN A 52 25.83 -7.46 2.24
C ASN A 52 26.60 -8.72 1.82
N GLN A 53 27.81 -8.53 1.28
CA GLN A 53 28.67 -9.64 0.83
C GLN A 53 29.06 -10.60 1.96
N GLU A 54 29.25 -10.11 3.18
CA GLU A 54 29.58 -10.95 4.34
C GLU A 54 28.42 -11.89 4.70
N ASP A 55 27.17 -11.41 4.60
CA ASP A 55 26.00 -12.22 4.85
C ASP A 55 25.73 -13.22 3.70
N LEU A 56 26.00 -12.81 2.45
CA LEU A 56 25.96 -13.72 1.31
C LEU A 56 26.99 -14.85 1.44
N ASN A 57 28.20 -14.55 1.92
CA ASN A 57 29.23 -15.56 2.13
C ASN A 57 28.83 -16.63 3.16
N LYS A 58 28.00 -16.29 4.16
CA LYS A 58 27.44 -17.28 5.11
C LYS A 58 26.47 -18.25 4.43
N LEU A 59 25.89 -17.85 3.30
CA LEU A 59 24.95 -18.63 2.51
C LEU A 59 25.56 -19.31 1.27
N MET A 60 26.90 -19.48 1.21
CA MET A 60 27.55 -20.25 0.14
C MET A 60 27.03 -21.68 0.06
N ASP A 61 26.74 -22.31 1.21
CA ASP A 61 25.93 -23.51 1.32
C ASP A 61 24.70 -23.21 2.21
N PRO A 62 23.58 -22.78 1.61
CA PRO A 62 22.39 -22.39 2.36
C PRO A 62 21.81 -23.54 3.19
N ARG A 63 21.87 -24.78 2.68
CA ARG A 63 21.33 -25.96 3.39
C ARG A 63 22.13 -26.26 4.67
N LEU A 64 23.45 -26.22 4.58
CA LEU A 64 24.32 -26.42 5.73
C LEU A 64 24.10 -25.34 6.78
N PHE A 65 24.04 -24.07 6.35
CA PHE A 65 23.79 -22.93 7.24
C PHE A 65 22.44 -23.05 7.95
N PHE A 66 21.35 -23.36 7.21
CA PHE A 66 20.01 -23.48 7.78
C PHE A 66 19.91 -24.66 8.76
N LYS A 67 20.57 -25.80 8.49
CA LYS A 67 20.63 -26.93 9.41
C LYS A 67 21.43 -26.61 10.69
N ALA A 68 22.56 -25.94 10.57
CA ALA A 68 23.36 -25.55 11.73
C ALA A 68 22.65 -24.56 12.68
N HIS A 69 21.59 -23.87 12.19
CA HIS A 69 20.85 -22.89 12.96
C HIS A 69 19.36 -23.25 13.06
N GLU A 70 19.06 -24.53 13.22
CA GLU A 70 17.69 -25.08 13.20
C GLU A 70 16.79 -24.49 14.29
N GLU A 71 17.32 -24.19 15.45
CA GLU A 71 16.61 -23.61 16.60
C GLU A 71 16.38 -22.09 16.51
N LYS A 72 16.82 -21.44 15.42
CA LYS A 72 16.75 -20.00 15.28
C LYS A 72 15.77 -19.56 14.21
N VAL A 73 15.11 -18.42 14.43
CA VAL A 73 14.37 -17.71 13.38
C VAL A 73 15.38 -17.01 12.48
N ILE A 74 15.36 -17.30 11.19
CA ILE A 74 16.29 -16.70 10.21
C ILE A 74 15.54 -15.69 9.36
N CYS A 75 15.97 -14.44 9.42
CA CYS A 75 15.47 -13.37 8.54
C CYS A 75 16.41 -13.19 7.34
N LEU A 76 15.87 -13.24 6.14
CA LEU A 76 16.56 -12.95 4.88
C LEU A 76 15.98 -11.64 4.32
N ASP A 77 16.75 -10.56 4.37
CA ASP A 77 16.34 -9.25 3.86
C ASP A 77 16.70 -9.09 2.39
N GLU A 78 15.82 -8.43 1.61
CA GLU A 78 15.93 -8.24 0.16
C GLU A 78 16.03 -9.57 -0.62
N ILE A 79 15.17 -10.55 -0.24
CA ILE A 79 15.19 -11.92 -0.80
C ILE A 79 15.10 -11.98 -2.33
N GLN A 80 14.52 -10.98 -2.98
CA GLN A 80 14.42 -10.92 -4.44
C GLN A 80 15.78 -10.81 -5.14
N LEU A 81 16.86 -10.49 -4.42
CA LEU A 81 18.22 -10.42 -4.98
C LEU A 81 18.86 -11.79 -5.16
N VAL A 82 18.37 -12.81 -4.45
CA VAL A 82 18.94 -14.18 -4.45
C VAL A 82 17.80 -15.21 -4.65
N PRO A 83 17.17 -15.25 -5.83
CA PRO A 83 16.01 -16.12 -6.09
C PRO A 83 16.28 -17.61 -5.92
N GLU A 84 17.52 -18.05 -6.09
CA GLU A 84 17.96 -19.44 -5.91
C GLU A 84 17.77 -19.94 -4.47
N LEU A 85 17.70 -19.07 -3.48
CA LEU A 85 17.43 -19.46 -2.08
C LEU A 85 16.05 -20.08 -1.89
N PHE A 86 15.06 -19.77 -2.76
CA PHE A 86 13.72 -20.36 -2.65
C PHE A 86 13.73 -21.89 -2.77
N GLY A 87 14.61 -22.44 -3.62
CA GLY A 87 14.78 -23.90 -3.73
C GLY A 87 15.35 -24.53 -2.45
N SER A 88 16.32 -23.88 -1.83
CA SER A 88 16.92 -24.32 -0.57
C SER A 88 15.93 -24.20 0.59
N LEU A 89 15.17 -23.11 0.67
CA LEU A 89 14.12 -22.91 1.68
C LEU A 89 13.04 -24.00 1.58
N ARG A 90 12.57 -24.30 0.37
CA ARG A 90 11.63 -25.40 0.15
C ARG A 90 12.16 -26.73 0.69
N SER A 91 13.38 -27.10 0.26
CA SER A 91 14.00 -28.38 0.66
C SER A 91 14.11 -28.53 2.17
N ILE A 92 14.56 -27.48 2.87
CA ILE A 92 14.70 -27.47 4.33
C ILE A 92 13.34 -27.57 5.03
N VAL A 93 12.33 -26.83 4.55
CA VAL A 93 10.96 -26.88 5.13
C VAL A 93 10.31 -28.26 4.91
N ASP A 94 10.58 -28.91 3.76
CA ASP A 94 10.03 -30.23 3.45
C ASP A 94 10.73 -31.34 4.28
N GLU A 95 12.02 -31.19 4.58
CA GLU A 95 12.77 -32.12 5.44
C GLU A 95 12.30 -32.06 6.92
N ASN A 96 12.10 -30.85 7.44
CA ASN A 96 11.64 -30.62 8.81
C ASN A 96 10.67 -29.43 8.87
N ARG A 97 9.37 -29.71 8.84
CA ARG A 97 8.31 -28.67 8.84
C ARG A 97 8.14 -28.09 10.24
N GLN A 98 8.82 -26.98 10.49
CA GLN A 98 8.74 -26.20 11.72
C GLN A 98 8.19 -24.81 11.40
N ASN A 99 7.10 -24.40 12.06
CA ASN A 99 6.53 -23.06 11.89
C ASN A 99 7.45 -21.98 12.50
N GLY A 100 7.40 -20.77 11.94
CA GLY A 100 8.17 -19.62 12.43
C GLY A 100 9.67 -19.68 12.17
N ARG A 101 10.11 -20.50 11.22
CA ARG A 101 11.51 -20.72 10.94
C ARG A 101 12.17 -19.59 10.16
N PHE A 102 11.45 -19.05 9.17
CA PHE A 102 12.00 -18.04 8.26
C PHE A 102 11.13 -16.81 8.17
N ILE A 103 11.77 -15.63 8.14
CA ILE A 103 11.15 -14.36 7.78
C ILE A 103 11.85 -13.87 6.51
N LEU A 104 11.08 -13.59 5.46
CA LEU A 104 11.59 -13.04 4.21
C LEU A 104 11.14 -11.59 4.10
N LEU A 105 12.06 -10.67 3.82
CA LEU A 105 11.71 -9.28 3.53
C LEU A 105 11.95 -8.99 2.06
N GLY A 106 11.01 -8.27 1.45
CA GLY A 106 11.10 -7.87 0.04
C GLY A 106 10.50 -6.50 -0.23
N SER A 107 11.12 -5.77 -1.14
CA SER A 107 10.63 -4.45 -1.60
C SER A 107 9.71 -4.54 -2.82
N ALA A 108 9.38 -5.75 -3.27
CA ALA A 108 8.50 -6.04 -4.39
C ALA A 108 7.29 -6.87 -3.93
N SER A 109 6.24 -6.89 -4.77
CA SER A 109 5.03 -7.66 -4.48
C SER A 109 5.26 -9.17 -4.57
N ARG A 110 4.25 -9.90 -4.06
CA ARG A 110 4.16 -11.35 -4.16
C ARG A 110 4.41 -11.86 -5.59
N ASP A 111 3.88 -11.19 -6.62
CA ASP A 111 3.97 -11.67 -8.01
C ASP A 111 5.40 -11.58 -8.59
N LEU A 112 6.17 -10.55 -8.21
CA LEU A 112 7.59 -10.48 -8.55
C LEU A 112 8.41 -11.55 -7.82
N ILE A 113 8.04 -11.86 -6.58
CA ILE A 113 8.67 -12.93 -5.80
C ILE A 113 8.19 -14.31 -6.27
N GLN A 114 6.91 -14.47 -6.65
CA GLN A 114 6.36 -15.76 -7.10
C GLN A 114 6.92 -16.27 -8.42
N LYS A 115 7.33 -15.40 -9.35
CA LYS A 115 8.03 -15.83 -10.56
C LYS A 115 9.30 -16.63 -10.27
N SER A 116 9.85 -16.45 -9.06
CA SER A 116 11.00 -17.21 -8.54
C SER A 116 10.59 -18.28 -7.51
N SER A 117 9.34 -18.29 -7.02
CA SER A 117 8.91 -19.05 -5.82
C SER A 117 7.71 -19.97 -6.00
N GLU A 118 7.40 -20.47 -7.21
CA GLU A 118 6.33 -21.49 -7.43
C GLU A 118 6.45 -22.70 -6.48
N SER A 119 7.60 -22.85 -5.85
CA SER A 119 7.95 -23.94 -4.95
C SER A 119 7.46 -23.82 -3.52
N LEU A 120 6.98 -22.66 -3.01
CA LEU A 120 6.64 -22.43 -1.60
C LEU A 120 5.13 -22.45 -1.29
N ALA A 121 4.29 -22.91 -2.23
CA ALA A 121 2.84 -23.00 -2.00
C ALA A 121 2.52 -23.85 -0.76
N GLY A 122 1.67 -23.32 0.14
CA GLY A 122 1.29 -23.97 1.41
C GLY A 122 2.35 -23.91 2.52
N ARG A 123 3.52 -23.28 2.27
CA ARG A 123 4.62 -23.15 3.24
C ARG A 123 4.87 -21.71 3.66
N ILE A 124 4.31 -20.75 2.94
CA ILE A 124 4.58 -19.32 3.11
C ILE A 124 3.30 -18.52 3.35
N GLY A 125 3.31 -17.67 4.38
CA GLY A 125 2.31 -16.64 4.62
C GLY A 125 2.83 -15.27 4.18
N PHE A 126 1.98 -14.47 3.55
CA PHE A 126 2.35 -13.13 3.06
C PHE A 126 1.68 -12.04 3.87
N LEU A 127 2.47 -11.07 4.31
CA LEU A 127 2.03 -9.85 4.97
C LEU A 127 2.54 -8.63 4.21
N ASN A 128 1.76 -7.55 4.22
CA ASN A 128 2.15 -6.30 3.59
C ASN A 128 2.36 -5.21 4.63
N LEU A 129 3.57 -4.66 4.69
CA LEU A 129 3.88 -3.49 5.51
C LEU A 129 3.80 -2.23 4.64
N THR A 130 2.89 -1.34 5.00
CA THR A 130 2.77 0.00 4.40
C THR A 130 3.71 1.00 5.08
N PRO A 131 3.90 2.21 4.57
CA PRO A 131 4.32 3.36 5.37
C PRO A 131 3.44 3.52 6.60
N PHE A 132 3.74 4.43 7.51
CA PHE A 132 2.92 4.64 8.71
C PHE A 132 1.46 4.89 8.39
N LEU A 133 0.58 4.30 9.19
CA LEU A 133 -0.84 4.58 9.19
C LEU A 133 -1.16 5.61 10.29
N MET A 134 -2.26 6.36 10.12
CA MET A 134 -2.65 7.39 11.10
C MET A 134 -2.87 6.81 12.51
N ASN A 135 -3.40 5.60 12.61
CA ASN A 135 -3.60 4.91 13.89
C ASN A 135 -2.30 4.38 14.53
N GLU A 136 -1.17 4.36 13.80
CA GLU A 136 0.16 4.05 14.35
C GLU A 136 0.88 5.29 14.90
N VAL A 137 0.46 6.48 14.47
CA VAL A 137 1.03 7.79 14.86
C VAL A 137 -0.06 8.78 15.30
N PRO A 138 -0.90 8.45 16.28
CA PRO A 138 -2.10 9.22 16.64
C PRO A 138 -1.79 10.65 17.09
N GLU A 139 -0.58 10.91 17.60
CA GLU A 139 -0.13 12.24 18.03
C GLU A 139 0.26 13.15 16.85
N THR A 140 0.36 12.60 15.63
CA THR A 140 0.71 13.40 14.46
C THR A 140 -0.52 14.16 13.95
N PRO A 141 -0.48 15.52 13.89
CA PRO A 141 -1.59 16.29 13.34
C PRO A 141 -1.94 15.89 11.91
N LEU A 142 -3.23 15.81 11.60
CA LEU A 142 -3.71 15.44 10.26
C LEU A 142 -3.07 16.27 9.13
N PRO A 143 -2.91 17.60 9.22
CA PRO A 143 -2.27 18.37 8.15
C PRO A 143 -0.82 17.93 7.87
N ILE A 144 -0.06 17.56 8.90
CA ILE A 144 1.31 17.06 8.77
C ILE A 144 1.30 15.70 8.08
N PHE A 145 0.47 14.77 8.55
CA PHE A 145 0.34 13.44 7.97
C PHE A 145 -0.12 13.52 6.50
N TRP A 146 -1.12 14.34 6.22
CA TRP A 146 -1.65 14.50 4.87
C TRP A 146 -0.62 15.10 3.90
N ASN A 147 0.14 16.12 4.35
CA ASN A 147 1.15 16.76 3.50
C ASN A 147 2.37 15.88 3.28
N ARG A 148 2.92 15.26 4.34
CA ARG A 148 4.20 14.55 4.31
C ARG A 148 4.08 13.08 3.92
N GLY A 149 2.87 12.51 3.97
CA GLY A 149 2.62 11.08 3.78
C GLY A 149 3.07 10.23 4.97
N GLY A 150 3.07 8.91 4.80
CA GLY A 150 3.35 7.95 5.86
C GLY A 150 4.79 7.40 5.86
N PHE A 151 5.64 7.73 4.90
CA PHE A 151 7.03 7.26 4.94
C PHE A 151 7.77 7.79 6.17
N PRO A 152 8.42 6.91 6.99
CA PRO A 152 9.01 7.31 8.26
C PRO A 152 9.90 8.55 8.19
N ASN A 153 10.84 8.59 7.26
CA ASN A 153 11.79 9.69 7.13
C ASN A 153 11.16 10.99 6.57
N SER A 154 10.04 10.90 5.87
CA SER A 154 9.26 12.05 5.42
C SER A 154 8.37 12.57 6.54
N LEU A 155 7.60 11.67 7.16
CA LEU A 155 6.62 12.05 8.19
C LEU A 155 7.29 12.63 9.43
N LEU A 156 8.37 11.99 9.90
CA LEU A 156 9.10 12.35 11.11
C LEU A 156 10.20 13.40 10.87
N ALA A 157 10.27 13.98 9.68
CA ALA A 157 11.20 15.06 9.39
C ALA A 157 10.95 16.25 10.30
N GLU A 158 12.01 16.96 10.67
CA GLU A 158 11.97 18.12 11.59
C GLU A 158 11.04 19.22 11.05
N ASN A 159 11.06 19.44 9.73
CA ASN A 159 10.23 20.44 9.05
C ASN A 159 9.81 19.98 7.64
N ASP A 160 8.97 20.76 6.96
CA ASP A 160 8.45 20.42 5.63
C ASP A 160 9.54 20.46 4.55
N GLU A 161 10.55 21.32 4.71
CA GLU A 161 11.68 21.39 3.79
C GLU A 161 12.47 20.08 3.79
N PHE A 162 12.83 19.54 4.97
CA PHE A 162 13.56 18.27 5.08
C PHE A 162 12.72 17.09 4.56
N SER A 163 11.41 17.11 4.82
CA SER A 163 10.49 16.13 4.25
C SER A 163 10.49 16.18 2.71
N THR A 164 10.45 17.38 2.13
CA THR A 164 10.47 17.61 0.68
C THR A 164 11.77 17.11 0.05
N ILE A 165 12.92 17.46 0.66
CA ILE A 165 14.25 16.98 0.23
C ILE A 165 14.30 15.45 0.26
N TRP A 166 13.79 14.82 1.33
CA TRP A 166 13.78 13.38 1.43
C TRP A 166 12.92 12.74 0.33
N ARG A 167 11.68 13.24 0.12
CA ARG A 167 10.75 12.72 -0.90
C ARG A 167 11.32 12.82 -2.31
N GLU A 168 11.98 13.93 -2.64
CA GLU A 168 12.63 14.09 -3.94
C GLU A 168 13.75 13.06 -4.14
N ASN A 169 14.59 12.87 -3.14
CA ASN A 169 15.66 11.87 -3.20
C ASN A 169 15.13 10.44 -3.22
N TYR A 170 14.02 10.17 -2.52
CA TYR A 170 13.34 8.87 -2.58
C TYR A 170 12.86 8.56 -4.00
N ILE A 171 12.17 9.50 -4.65
CA ILE A 171 11.72 9.34 -6.04
C ILE A 171 12.92 9.10 -6.96
N LYS A 172 13.97 9.90 -6.83
CA LYS A 172 15.18 9.78 -7.64
C LYS A 172 15.89 8.45 -7.46
N THR A 173 16.02 7.96 -6.24
CA THR A 173 16.72 6.71 -5.97
C THR A 173 15.84 5.49 -6.23
N TYR A 174 14.62 5.47 -5.72
CA TYR A 174 13.75 4.30 -5.83
C TYR A 174 13.14 4.15 -7.23
N VAL A 175 12.51 5.22 -7.74
CA VAL A 175 11.79 5.15 -9.03
C VAL A 175 12.76 5.14 -10.22
N GLU A 176 13.80 5.99 -10.18
CA GLU A 176 14.67 6.16 -11.34
C GLU A 176 15.82 5.14 -11.38
N ARG A 177 16.20 4.56 -10.24
CA ARG A 177 17.35 3.63 -10.16
C ARG A 177 16.96 2.23 -9.72
N ASP A 178 16.26 2.09 -8.59
CA ASP A 178 16.07 0.77 -7.96
C ASP A 178 15.00 -0.07 -8.70
N ILE A 179 13.88 0.53 -9.12
CA ILE A 179 12.86 -0.16 -9.90
C ILE A 179 13.44 -0.73 -11.21
N PRO A 180 14.21 0.01 -12.01
CA PRO A 180 14.88 -0.56 -13.18
C PRO A 180 15.79 -1.76 -12.85
N GLN A 181 16.48 -1.75 -11.70
CA GLN A 181 17.34 -2.86 -11.27
C GLN A 181 16.59 -4.17 -10.94
N LEU A 182 15.26 -4.13 -10.81
CA LEU A 182 14.44 -5.34 -10.66
C LEU A 182 14.27 -6.14 -11.96
N GLY A 183 15.14 -5.95 -12.94
CA GLY A 183 15.08 -6.63 -14.24
C GLY A 183 14.10 -5.99 -15.22
N ILE A 184 13.79 -4.73 -15.02
CA ILE A 184 12.84 -3.96 -15.82
C ILE A 184 13.64 -3.07 -16.78
N ASP A 185 13.66 -3.43 -18.05
CA ASP A 185 14.34 -2.66 -19.10
C ASP A 185 13.54 -1.39 -19.48
N ILE A 186 13.48 -0.44 -18.55
CA ILE A 186 12.82 0.86 -18.75
C ILE A 186 13.71 1.96 -18.14
N PRO A 187 14.09 3.01 -18.92
CA PRO A 187 14.86 4.13 -18.39
C PRO A 187 14.16 4.81 -17.21
N GLY A 188 14.86 5.05 -16.11
CA GLY A 188 14.32 5.63 -14.88
C GLY A 188 13.62 6.97 -15.09
N LEU A 189 14.14 7.85 -15.96
CA LEU A 189 13.50 9.11 -16.30
C LEU A 189 12.13 8.94 -16.98
N LYS A 190 11.94 7.86 -17.77
CA LYS A 190 10.64 7.54 -18.35
C LYS A 190 9.67 7.07 -17.28
N LEU A 191 10.13 6.27 -16.31
CA LEU A 191 9.33 5.84 -15.16
C LEU A 191 8.88 7.05 -14.32
N ARG A 192 9.80 7.97 -14.00
CA ARG A 192 9.46 9.20 -13.28
C ARG A 192 8.42 10.05 -14.03
N ARG A 193 8.64 10.28 -15.34
CA ARG A 193 7.68 11.02 -16.18
C ARG A 193 6.30 10.36 -16.18
N PHE A 194 6.24 9.04 -16.33
CA PHE A 194 4.99 8.29 -16.28
C PHE A 194 4.30 8.42 -14.92
N LEU A 195 5.04 8.28 -13.82
CA LEU A 195 4.50 8.42 -12.47
C LEU A 195 3.97 9.84 -12.22
N THR A 196 4.65 10.88 -12.74
CA THR A 196 4.16 12.27 -12.67
C THR A 196 2.83 12.44 -13.42
N ILE A 197 2.68 11.80 -14.59
CA ILE A 197 1.39 11.80 -15.32
C ILE A 197 0.32 11.07 -14.52
N CYS A 198 0.65 9.96 -13.86
CA CYS A 198 -0.27 9.26 -12.95
C CYS A 198 -0.66 10.15 -11.76
N ALA A 199 0.26 10.94 -11.20
CA ALA A 199 -0.04 11.88 -10.12
C ALA A 199 -1.04 12.96 -10.56
N HIS A 200 -0.94 13.49 -11.77
CA HIS A 200 -1.93 14.42 -12.34
C HIS A 200 -3.29 13.75 -12.63
N ASN A 201 -3.34 12.44 -12.74
CA ASN A 201 -4.58 11.66 -12.95
C ASN A 201 -5.01 10.90 -11.68
N HIS A 202 -4.46 11.26 -10.52
CA HIS A 202 -4.79 10.65 -9.23
C HIS A 202 -6.29 10.78 -8.93
N GLY A 203 -6.94 9.69 -8.53
CA GLY A 203 -8.38 9.62 -8.30
C GLY A 203 -9.23 9.60 -9.58
N GLN A 204 -8.62 9.58 -10.77
CA GLN A 204 -9.34 9.56 -12.04
C GLN A 204 -9.38 8.16 -12.64
N THR A 205 -10.43 7.89 -13.43
CA THR A 205 -10.51 6.66 -14.23
C THR A 205 -9.39 6.62 -15.27
N LEU A 206 -8.74 5.48 -15.37
CA LEU A 206 -7.60 5.24 -16.23
C LEU A 206 -7.98 5.35 -17.72
N ASN A 207 -7.41 6.30 -18.41
CA ASN A 207 -7.52 6.43 -19.86
C ASN A 207 -6.20 6.01 -20.53
N LEU A 208 -6.12 4.73 -20.91
CA LEU A 208 -4.91 4.17 -21.54
C LEU A 208 -4.52 4.90 -22.81
N SER A 209 -5.49 5.33 -23.63
CA SER A 209 -5.22 6.04 -24.89
C SER A 209 -4.58 7.40 -24.62
N LYS A 210 -5.09 8.16 -23.64
CA LYS A 210 -4.52 9.46 -23.24
C LYS A 210 -3.10 9.30 -22.69
N LEU A 211 -2.87 8.29 -21.84
CA LEU A 211 -1.54 8.02 -21.29
C LEU A 211 -0.55 7.57 -22.37
N ALA A 212 -0.97 6.68 -23.26
CA ALA A 212 -0.16 6.20 -24.36
C ALA A 212 0.27 7.34 -25.29
N SER A 213 -0.67 8.20 -25.69
CA SER A 213 -0.39 9.39 -26.49
C SER A 213 0.56 10.36 -25.79
N SER A 214 0.38 10.63 -24.48
CA SER A 214 1.24 11.55 -23.72
C SER A 214 2.69 11.08 -23.57
N MET A 215 2.93 9.76 -23.69
CA MET A 215 4.23 9.13 -23.52
C MET A 215 4.86 8.65 -24.82
N ASP A 216 4.13 8.74 -25.92
CA ASP A 216 4.50 8.11 -27.22
C ASP A 216 4.78 6.58 -27.06
N LEU A 217 3.84 5.90 -26.39
CA LEU A 217 3.93 4.47 -26.07
C LEU A 217 2.66 3.73 -26.51
N THR A 218 2.75 2.40 -26.56
CA THR A 218 1.60 1.53 -26.82
C THR A 218 0.79 1.25 -25.56
N HIS A 219 -0.49 0.88 -25.71
CA HIS A 219 -1.35 0.48 -24.58
C HIS A 219 -0.75 -0.69 -23.76
N PRO A 220 -0.21 -1.78 -24.34
CA PRO A 220 0.45 -2.83 -23.57
C PRO A 220 1.63 -2.32 -22.76
N THR A 221 2.42 -1.37 -23.29
CA THR A 221 3.55 -0.78 -22.57
C THR A 221 3.07 0.05 -21.37
N ILE A 222 2.00 0.84 -21.52
CA ILE A 222 1.40 1.59 -20.41
C ILE A 222 0.89 0.65 -19.32
N ARG A 223 0.22 -0.45 -19.67
CA ARG A 223 -0.20 -1.47 -18.70
C ARG A 223 0.98 -2.04 -17.93
N LYS A 224 2.05 -2.41 -18.66
CA LYS A 224 3.29 -2.90 -18.02
C LYS A 224 3.86 -1.88 -17.02
N TYR A 225 3.80 -0.57 -17.32
CA TYR A 225 4.28 0.47 -16.40
C TYR A 225 3.39 0.55 -15.15
N ILE A 226 2.07 0.47 -15.31
CA ILE A 226 1.13 0.44 -14.18
C ILE A 226 1.40 -0.78 -13.32
N ASP A 227 1.48 -1.99 -13.91
CA ASP A 227 1.73 -3.24 -13.20
C ASP A 227 3.03 -3.17 -12.38
N ILE A 228 4.10 -2.58 -12.95
CA ILE A 228 5.37 -2.37 -12.25
C ILE A 228 5.17 -1.49 -11.01
N PHE A 229 4.49 -0.35 -11.14
CA PHE A 229 4.26 0.54 -10.01
C PHE A 229 3.29 -0.03 -8.97
N GLU A 230 2.35 -0.87 -9.36
CA GLU A 230 1.50 -1.62 -8.43
C GLU A 230 2.31 -2.67 -7.69
N GLN A 231 3.11 -3.45 -8.41
CA GLN A 231 3.99 -4.48 -7.84
C GLN A 231 5.10 -3.92 -6.95
N THR A 232 5.44 -2.66 -7.09
CA THR A 232 6.41 -1.95 -6.25
C THR A 232 5.76 -1.04 -5.21
N PHE A 233 4.44 -1.18 -4.98
CA PHE A 233 3.66 -0.46 -3.97
C PHE A 233 3.64 1.07 -4.14
N VAL A 234 3.83 1.58 -5.36
CA VAL A 234 3.80 3.02 -5.65
C VAL A 234 2.43 3.48 -6.13
N LEU A 235 1.77 2.67 -6.96
CA LEU A 235 0.42 2.90 -7.45
C LEU A 235 -0.55 1.86 -6.89
N ARG A 236 -1.83 2.20 -6.93
CA ARG A 236 -2.97 1.33 -6.71
C ARG A 236 -4.01 1.59 -7.78
N SER A 237 -4.55 0.52 -8.35
CA SER A 237 -5.78 0.58 -9.16
C SER A 237 -6.95 0.07 -8.33
N ILE A 238 -8.05 0.80 -8.36
CA ILE A 238 -9.34 0.39 -7.78
C ILE A 238 -10.28 0.05 -8.93
N PRO A 239 -10.73 -1.21 -9.07
CA PRO A 239 -11.65 -1.61 -10.12
C PRO A 239 -13.06 -1.07 -9.90
N PRO A 240 -13.89 -0.98 -10.94
CA PRO A 240 -15.28 -0.60 -10.81
C PRO A 240 -16.10 -1.70 -10.11
N TYR A 241 -17.08 -1.30 -9.31
CA TYR A 241 -18.07 -2.18 -8.72
C TYR A 241 -19.12 -2.57 -9.78
N GLU A 242 -19.16 -3.85 -10.15
CA GLU A 242 -20.07 -4.35 -11.19
C GLU A 242 -21.40 -4.76 -10.57
N LEU A 243 -22.45 -3.99 -10.89
CA LEU A 243 -23.82 -4.37 -10.61
C LEU A 243 -24.44 -4.98 -11.85
N ASN A 244 -25.24 -6.04 -11.68
CA ASN A 244 -26.08 -6.64 -12.75
C ASN A 244 -27.26 -5.72 -13.10
N VAL A 245 -26.97 -4.46 -13.46
CA VAL A 245 -27.98 -3.47 -13.85
C VAL A 245 -27.82 -3.08 -15.31
N LYS A 246 -28.95 -2.70 -15.94
CA LYS A 246 -29.00 -2.26 -17.34
C LYS A 246 -28.24 -0.95 -17.61
N LYS A 247 -27.71 -0.25 -16.57
CA LYS A 247 -26.94 0.99 -16.72
C LYS A 247 -25.53 0.70 -17.20
N ARG A 248 -25.04 1.53 -18.13
CA ARG A 248 -23.69 1.45 -18.65
C ARG A 248 -22.69 1.96 -17.59
N LEU A 249 -21.90 1.07 -17.03
CA LEU A 249 -20.87 1.38 -16.04
C LEU A 249 -19.55 1.74 -16.72
N VAL A 250 -18.72 2.53 -16.03
CA VAL A 250 -17.33 2.76 -16.40
C VAL A 250 -16.53 1.48 -16.12
N LYS A 251 -15.79 0.96 -17.10
CA LYS A 251 -15.05 -0.29 -16.97
C LYS A 251 -13.56 -0.10 -16.60
N ALA A 252 -13.01 1.10 -16.79
CA ALA A 252 -11.62 1.38 -16.47
C ALA A 252 -11.45 1.64 -14.97
N PRO A 253 -10.38 1.13 -14.32
CA PRO A 253 -10.12 1.37 -12.90
C PRO A 253 -9.78 2.84 -12.63
N LYS A 254 -9.98 3.30 -11.39
CA LYS A 254 -9.37 4.53 -10.87
C LYS A 254 -7.92 4.26 -10.46
N ILE A 255 -7.03 5.24 -10.60
CA ILE A 255 -5.62 5.14 -10.28
C ILE A 255 -5.23 6.10 -9.17
N TYR A 256 -4.43 5.62 -8.21
CA TYR A 256 -3.96 6.38 -7.05
C TYR A 256 -2.45 6.20 -6.85
N VAL A 257 -1.73 7.31 -6.58
CA VAL A 257 -0.42 7.24 -5.95
C VAL A 257 -0.64 6.92 -4.48
N ARG A 258 -0.05 5.85 -3.96
CA ARG A 258 -0.41 5.28 -2.66
C ARG A 258 -0.02 6.13 -1.45
N ASP A 259 1.01 6.96 -1.58
CA ASP A 259 1.46 7.85 -0.50
C ASP A 259 1.25 9.31 -0.89
N ASN A 260 0.57 10.06 -0.03
CA ASN A 260 0.25 11.47 -0.29
C ASN A 260 1.50 12.35 -0.35
N GLY A 261 2.52 12.07 0.47
CA GLY A 261 3.77 12.81 0.39
C GLY A 261 4.47 12.65 -0.96
N ILE A 262 4.47 11.43 -1.51
CA ILE A 262 4.99 11.16 -2.86
C ILE A 262 4.11 11.82 -3.93
N LEU A 263 2.77 11.75 -3.79
CA LEU A 263 1.84 12.45 -4.68
C LEU A 263 2.15 13.96 -4.71
N HIS A 264 2.25 14.59 -3.56
CA HIS A 264 2.49 16.03 -3.44
C HIS A 264 3.85 16.42 -4.01
N GLN A 265 4.90 15.61 -3.77
CA GLN A 265 6.22 15.84 -4.34
C GLN A 265 6.22 15.79 -5.87
N LEU A 266 5.52 14.82 -6.48
CA LEU A 266 5.39 14.71 -7.94
C LEU A 266 4.66 15.91 -8.56
N LEU A 267 3.73 16.51 -7.81
CA LEU A 267 2.94 17.69 -8.20
C LEU A 267 3.57 19.02 -7.75
N ARG A 268 4.75 18.98 -7.09
CA ARG A 268 5.45 20.16 -6.56
C ARG A 268 4.64 20.94 -5.51
N ILE A 269 3.90 20.21 -4.68
CA ILE A 269 3.17 20.75 -3.54
C ILE A 269 4.05 20.54 -2.30
N GLU A 270 4.63 21.62 -1.77
CA GLU A 270 5.64 21.55 -0.71
C GLU A 270 5.03 21.56 0.69
N HIS A 271 3.90 22.26 0.87
CA HIS A 271 3.27 22.45 2.17
C HIS A 271 1.74 22.47 2.05
N MET A 272 1.06 22.33 3.19
CA MET A 272 -0.40 22.19 3.25
C MET A 272 -1.15 23.39 2.66
N GLU A 273 -0.64 24.61 2.82
CA GLU A 273 -1.24 25.81 2.25
C GLU A 273 -1.29 25.76 0.71
N ALA A 274 -0.20 25.28 0.08
CA ALA A 274 -0.17 25.07 -1.36
C ALA A 274 -1.16 23.98 -1.82
N LEU A 275 -1.41 22.95 -1.00
CA LEU A 275 -2.39 21.92 -1.27
C LEU A 275 -3.82 22.46 -1.25
N PHE A 276 -4.18 23.36 -0.33
CA PHE A 276 -5.53 23.93 -0.25
C PHE A 276 -5.94 24.66 -1.54
N GLY A 277 -5.01 25.33 -2.19
CA GLY A 277 -5.24 26.01 -3.47
C GLY A 277 -5.12 25.11 -4.71
N HIS A 278 -4.73 23.83 -4.55
CA HIS A 278 -4.42 22.97 -5.69
C HIS A 278 -5.63 22.15 -6.14
N PRO A 279 -5.89 21.98 -7.45
CA PRO A 279 -7.02 21.20 -7.98
C PRO A 279 -7.06 19.74 -7.48
N ILE A 280 -5.93 19.17 -7.06
CA ILE A 280 -5.81 17.81 -6.55
C ILE A 280 -6.36 17.65 -5.11
N PHE A 281 -6.69 18.74 -4.40
CA PHE A 281 -7.02 18.73 -2.98
C PHE A 281 -8.05 17.65 -2.60
N GLY A 282 -9.17 17.60 -3.32
CA GLY A 282 -10.22 16.60 -3.09
C GLY A 282 -9.74 15.17 -3.36
N ALA A 283 -9.08 14.94 -4.50
CA ALA A 283 -8.58 13.62 -4.86
C ALA A 283 -7.42 13.17 -3.94
N SER A 284 -6.60 14.10 -3.46
CA SER A 284 -5.56 13.79 -2.45
C SER A 284 -6.18 13.31 -1.13
N TRP A 285 -7.29 13.92 -0.68
CA TRP A 285 -8.05 13.44 0.47
C TRP A 285 -8.63 12.04 0.23
N GLU A 286 -9.27 11.84 -0.92
CA GLU A 286 -9.83 10.55 -1.34
C GLU A 286 -8.75 9.44 -1.31
N GLY A 287 -7.57 9.69 -1.90
CA GLY A 287 -6.46 8.74 -1.88
C GLY A 287 -5.96 8.44 -0.48
N LEU A 288 -5.87 9.45 0.41
CA LEU A 288 -5.50 9.25 1.81
C LEU A 288 -6.49 8.33 2.51
N VAL A 289 -7.80 8.61 2.39
CA VAL A 289 -8.86 7.79 3.01
C VAL A 289 -8.76 6.35 2.50
N ILE A 290 -8.68 6.15 1.19
CA ILE A 290 -8.60 4.82 0.57
C ILE A 290 -7.40 4.02 1.10
N GLU A 291 -6.20 4.60 1.13
CA GLU A 291 -5.01 3.89 1.62
C GLU A 291 -5.11 3.56 3.12
N GLN A 292 -5.65 4.48 3.94
CA GLN A 292 -5.86 4.20 5.37
C GLN A 292 -6.87 3.06 5.59
N LEU A 293 -7.98 3.04 4.85
CA LEU A 293 -8.99 1.98 4.97
C LEU A 293 -8.44 0.63 4.48
N LEU A 294 -7.87 0.58 3.27
CA LEU A 294 -7.40 -0.67 2.67
C LEU A 294 -6.15 -1.26 3.33
N ALA A 295 -5.37 -0.47 4.04
CA ALA A 295 -4.28 -0.97 4.86
C ALA A 295 -4.76 -1.57 6.21
N ASN A 296 -5.95 -1.19 6.67
CA ASN A 296 -6.53 -1.72 7.90
C ASN A 296 -7.46 -2.90 7.67
N PHE A 297 -8.10 -2.98 6.48
CA PHE A 297 -9.06 -4.04 6.15
C PHE A 297 -8.65 -4.74 4.86
N ASN A 298 -8.36 -6.04 4.96
CA ASN A 298 -8.05 -6.87 3.80
C ASN A 298 -9.36 -7.41 3.20
N CYS A 299 -10.05 -6.56 2.45
CA CYS A 299 -11.33 -6.89 1.82
C CYS A 299 -11.37 -6.43 0.36
N PRO A 300 -12.24 -7.01 -0.48
CA PRO A 300 -12.49 -6.51 -1.84
C PRO A 300 -12.93 -5.05 -1.80
N ALA A 301 -12.36 -4.26 -2.72
CA ALA A 301 -12.55 -2.81 -2.78
C ALA A 301 -12.75 -2.37 -4.23
N TYR A 302 -13.74 -1.52 -4.43
CA TYR A 302 -14.19 -1.05 -5.74
C TYR A 302 -14.55 0.43 -5.65
N PHE A 303 -14.70 1.10 -6.80
CA PHE A 303 -15.43 2.35 -6.90
C PHE A 303 -16.70 2.14 -7.74
N TYR A 304 -17.69 3.00 -7.59
CA TYR A 304 -18.88 2.94 -8.44
C TYR A 304 -19.00 4.22 -9.25
N ARG A 305 -19.17 4.08 -10.57
CA ARG A 305 -19.42 5.23 -11.45
C ARG A 305 -20.25 4.84 -12.67
N THR A 306 -21.31 5.60 -12.93
CA THR A 306 -22.11 5.50 -14.17
C THR A 306 -21.53 6.39 -15.27
N ALA A 307 -21.91 6.12 -16.52
CA ALA A 307 -21.55 6.97 -17.66
C ALA A 307 -22.15 8.40 -17.55
N THR A 308 -23.19 8.58 -16.73
CA THR A 308 -23.84 9.88 -16.45
C THR A 308 -23.19 10.64 -15.28
N GLY A 309 -22.17 10.05 -14.61
CA GLY A 309 -21.40 10.71 -13.58
C GLY A 309 -21.93 10.53 -12.14
N ASP A 310 -22.92 9.64 -11.92
CA ASP A 310 -23.28 9.23 -10.55
C ASP A 310 -22.16 8.37 -9.98
N GLU A 311 -21.62 8.71 -8.80
CA GLU A 311 -20.38 8.13 -8.31
C GLU A 311 -20.41 7.91 -6.79
N ILE A 312 -19.72 6.85 -6.34
CA ILE A 312 -19.29 6.60 -4.97
C ILE A 312 -17.80 6.27 -5.03
N ASP A 313 -17.00 6.93 -4.20
CA ASP A 313 -15.55 6.89 -4.26
C ASP A 313 -14.96 5.51 -3.93
N LEU A 314 -15.55 4.83 -2.91
CA LEU A 314 -15.10 3.49 -2.52
C LEU A 314 -16.30 2.64 -2.07
N VAL A 315 -16.34 1.40 -2.54
CA VAL A 315 -17.27 0.34 -2.10
C VAL A 315 -16.44 -0.81 -1.56
N LEU A 316 -16.69 -1.20 -0.31
CA LEU A 316 -16.00 -2.31 0.36
C LEU A 316 -16.98 -3.47 0.55
N GLU A 317 -16.50 -4.70 0.33
CA GLU A 317 -17.20 -5.93 0.73
C GLU A 317 -16.52 -6.49 1.99
N LEU A 318 -17.08 -6.21 3.16
CA LEU A 318 -16.54 -6.56 4.47
C LEU A 318 -17.52 -7.45 5.23
N ASN A 319 -17.13 -8.71 5.49
CA ASN A 319 -17.95 -9.68 6.25
C ASN A 319 -19.40 -9.81 5.74
N ASN A 320 -19.58 -10.03 4.45
CA ASN A 320 -20.85 -10.12 3.76
C ASN A 320 -21.72 -8.84 3.82
N LYS A 321 -21.11 -7.69 4.14
CA LYS A 321 -21.75 -6.38 4.09
C LYS A 321 -21.16 -5.55 2.97
N VAL A 322 -21.99 -4.81 2.28
CA VAL A 322 -21.59 -3.80 1.29
C VAL A 322 -21.55 -2.44 1.98
N ILE A 323 -20.40 -1.81 1.96
CA ILE A 323 -20.15 -0.53 2.63
C ILE A 323 -19.76 0.51 1.58
N ALA A 324 -20.54 1.59 1.49
CA ALA A 324 -20.25 2.72 0.62
C ALA A 324 -19.49 3.81 1.39
N ILE A 325 -18.42 4.32 0.80
CA ILE A 325 -17.59 5.40 1.35
C ILE A 325 -17.56 6.54 0.35
N GLU A 326 -17.94 7.72 0.80
CA GLU A 326 -17.82 8.98 0.06
C GLU A 326 -16.79 9.87 0.76
N CYS A 327 -15.79 10.37 0.03
CA CYS A 327 -14.69 11.17 0.55
C CYS A 327 -14.95 12.66 0.29
N LYS A 328 -15.01 13.45 1.35
CA LYS A 328 -15.25 14.90 1.23
C LYS A 328 -14.17 15.69 1.97
N ALA A 329 -13.33 16.40 1.24
CA ALA A 329 -12.30 17.30 1.80
C ALA A 329 -12.92 18.62 2.25
N SER A 330 -13.92 18.56 3.13
CA SER A 330 -14.73 19.72 3.58
C SER A 330 -15.08 19.58 5.05
N SER A 331 -15.16 20.70 5.78
CA SER A 331 -15.64 20.74 7.16
C SER A 331 -17.16 20.56 7.29
N SER A 332 -17.90 20.72 6.17
CA SER A 332 -19.36 20.53 6.10
C SER A 332 -19.73 19.61 4.96
N PRO A 333 -19.41 18.30 5.09
CA PRO A 333 -19.56 17.35 4.01
C PRO A 333 -21.03 17.03 3.72
N GLN A 334 -21.39 16.99 2.44
CA GLN A 334 -22.72 16.63 1.97
C GLN A 334 -22.65 15.68 0.77
N LEU A 335 -23.60 14.78 0.66
CA LEU A 335 -23.79 13.95 -0.51
C LEU A 335 -24.39 14.78 -1.67
N THR A 336 -23.93 14.51 -2.87
CA THR A 336 -24.50 15.09 -4.09
C THR A 336 -25.76 14.31 -4.52
N LYS A 337 -26.57 14.90 -5.39
CA LYS A 337 -27.68 14.15 -6.02
C LYS A 337 -27.21 12.91 -6.77
N GLY A 338 -26.00 12.97 -7.36
CA GLY A 338 -25.38 11.81 -8.02
C GLY A 338 -25.00 10.72 -7.03
N SER A 339 -24.41 11.09 -5.87
CA SER A 339 -24.08 10.13 -4.81
C SER A 339 -25.34 9.43 -4.27
N TYR A 340 -26.45 10.15 -4.05
CA TYR A 340 -27.73 9.53 -3.63
C TYR A 340 -28.26 8.53 -4.66
N ARG A 341 -28.27 8.88 -5.97
CA ARG A 341 -28.69 7.94 -7.02
C ARG A 341 -27.75 6.72 -7.13
N ALA A 342 -26.47 6.90 -6.88
CA ALA A 342 -25.52 5.79 -6.84
C ALA A 342 -25.80 4.86 -5.64
N LEU A 343 -26.05 5.41 -4.45
CA LEU A 343 -26.40 4.65 -3.25
C LEU A 343 -27.71 3.85 -3.42
N GLU A 344 -28.75 4.42 -4.05
CA GLU A 344 -29.97 3.69 -4.38
C GLU A 344 -29.73 2.45 -5.26
N LEU A 345 -28.72 2.52 -6.15
CA LEU A 345 -28.38 1.41 -7.04
C LEU A 345 -27.48 0.37 -6.36
N ILE A 346 -26.49 0.82 -5.57
CA ILE A 346 -25.58 -0.06 -4.82
C ILE A 346 -26.35 -0.75 -3.70
N ASN A 347 -27.29 -0.06 -3.06
CA ASN A 347 -28.05 -0.49 -1.89
C ASN A 347 -27.12 -1.03 -0.76
N PRO A 348 -26.19 -0.20 -0.25
CA PRO A 348 -25.22 -0.64 0.75
C PRO A 348 -25.86 -0.83 2.12
N ASP A 349 -25.30 -1.74 2.93
CA ASP A 349 -25.69 -1.93 4.34
C ASP A 349 -25.35 -0.71 5.19
N PHE A 350 -24.22 -0.05 4.89
CA PHE A 350 -23.78 1.17 5.56
C PHE A 350 -23.15 2.15 4.57
N THR A 351 -23.33 3.42 4.85
CA THR A 351 -22.68 4.52 4.11
C THR A 351 -21.91 5.42 5.06
N PHE A 352 -20.70 5.77 4.70
CA PHE A 352 -19.85 6.70 5.44
C PHE A 352 -19.44 7.87 4.56
N ILE A 353 -19.63 9.09 5.07
CA ILE A 353 -18.97 10.28 4.51
C ILE A 353 -17.74 10.52 5.35
N VAL A 354 -16.55 10.35 4.76
CA VAL A 354 -15.26 10.52 5.44
C VAL A 354 -14.69 11.90 5.12
N SER A 355 -14.50 12.69 6.16
CA SER A 355 -14.14 14.11 6.04
C SER A 355 -13.09 14.51 7.10
N PRO A 356 -12.24 15.55 6.85
CA PRO A 356 -11.23 16.02 7.80
C PRO A 356 -11.85 16.86 8.95
N ILE A 357 -12.90 16.33 9.59
CA ILE A 357 -13.58 16.97 10.73
C ILE A 357 -12.92 16.58 12.04
N ASN A 358 -12.93 17.50 13.00
CA ASN A 358 -12.42 17.25 14.36
C ASN A 358 -13.49 16.69 15.31
N SER A 359 -14.76 16.70 14.91
CA SER A 359 -15.85 16.17 15.72
C SER A 359 -15.86 14.65 15.76
N ALA A 360 -16.46 14.07 16.79
CA ALA A 360 -16.81 12.67 16.83
C ALA A 360 -17.72 12.30 15.66
N MET A 361 -17.71 11.00 15.28
CA MET A 361 -18.65 10.49 14.29
C MET A 361 -20.08 10.78 14.72
N TYR A 362 -20.90 11.21 13.77
CA TYR A 362 -22.34 11.40 13.97
C TYR A 362 -23.14 10.71 12.88
N GLN A 363 -24.37 10.39 13.21
CA GLN A 363 -25.30 9.68 12.34
C GLN A 363 -26.27 10.66 11.70
N LEU A 364 -26.40 10.62 10.37
CA LEU A 364 -27.37 11.42 9.62
C LEU A 364 -28.68 10.65 9.37
N GLN A 365 -28.57 9.34 9.13
CA GLN A 365 -29.68 8.43 8.90
C GLN A 365 -29.32 7.06 9.50
N GLU A 366 -30.26 6.14 9.57
CA GLU A 366 -30.09 4.81 10.18
C GLU A 366 -28.78 4.09 9.76
N THR A 367 -28.41 4.21 8.48
CA THR A 367 -27.22 3.58 7.89
C THR A 367 -26.17 4.57 7.38
N LEU A 368 -26.40 5.88 7.53
CA LEU A 368 -25.54 6.94 7.01
C LEU A 368 -24.82 7.70 8.15
N PHE A 369 -23.49 7.64 8.14
CA PHE A 369 -22.60 8.25 9.14
C PHE A 369 -21.67 9.27 8.51
N VAL A 370 -21.30 10.28 9.29
CA VAL A 370 -20.25 11.24 8.95
C VAL A 370 -19.14 11.13 10.01
N GLY A 371 -17.90 10.97 9.59
CA GLY A 371 -16.77 10.84 10.50
C GLY A 371 -15.45 11.21 9.86
N ASN A 372 -14.41 11.24 10.68
CA ASN A 372 -13.04 11.30 10.21
C ASN A 372 -12.44 9.89 10.02
N ILE A 373 -11.20 9.81 9.52
CA ILE A 373 -10.56 8.52 9.26
C ILE A 373 -10.50 7.65 10.53
N PRO A 374 -10.00 8.12 11.71
CA PRO A 374 -9.94 7.30 12.91
C PRO A 374 -11.30 6.76 13.37
N SER A 375 -12.33 7.59 13.41
CA SER A 375 -13.68 7.17 13.83
C SER A 375 -14.32 6.20 12.83
N THR A 376 -14.05 6.37 11.54
CA THR A 376 -14.50 5.43 10.49
C THR A 376 -13.82 4.08 10.63
N LEU A 377 -12.50 4.04 10.85
CA LEU A 377 -11.76 2.80 11.11
C LEU A 377 -12.30 2.06 12.32
N GLN A 378 -12.57 2.77 13.43
CA GLN A 378 -13.14 2.19 14.64
C GLN A 378 -14.54 1.59 14.40
N LYS A 379 -15.39 2.32 13.68
CA LYS A 379 -16.74 1.83 13.38
C LYS A 379 -16.70 0.61 12.45
N LEU A 380 -15.89 0.64 11.39
CA LEU A 380 -15.70 -0.50 10.48
C LEU A 380 -15.16 -1.73 11.22
N ALA A 381 -14.21 -1.56 12.15
CA ALA A 381 -13.70 -2.66 12.99
C ALA A 381 -14.79 -3.29 13.87
N SER A 382 -15.81 -2.52 14.28
CA SER A 382 -16.97 -3.06 15.01
C SER A 382 -17.98 -3.82 14.13
N LEU A 383 -17.85 -3.69 12.79
CA LEU A 383 -18.69 -4.39 11.81
C LEU A 383 -17.98 -5.62 11.22
N SER A 384 -16.65 -5.75 11.48
CA SER A 384 -15.79 -6.83 10.98
C SER A 384 -15.82 -8.11 11.83
#